data_b0eb9ae1609c7bc4ae1c540d04a0805b
#
_entry.id   b0eb9ae1609c7bc4ae1c540d04a0805b
#
_cell.length_a   1.000
_cell.length_b   1.000
_cell.length_c   1.000
_cell.angle_alpha   90.00
_cell.angle_beta   90.00
_cell.angle_gamma   90.00
#
_symmetry.space_group_name_H-M   'P 1'
#
loop_
_entity.id
_entity.type
_entity.pdbx_description
1 polymer ?
#
loop_
_entity_poly.entity_id
_entity_poly.type
_entity_poly.pdbx_seq_one_letter_code
_entity_poly.pdbx_strand_id
1 'polypeptide(L)'
;MAQKAAPNKKTVTEDPRYVQALQSYESGLRAMQEHKFDKAKPHFQKVLSGPSKELIDRATVHLNICSQHLDRPSASQFKTSEEHFDYAVSLMNVGDYVAAREHLDKLIKQNPQADYVVYGLAALECLTGHVEDALRHLDAALRLNPQLRFQARNDSDFQNLAEDPRFTELLYPDPGADLESTDSVGQEESI
;
A
#
# COMPACT_ATOMS: atom_id res chain seq x y z
N MET A 1 -21.25 -42.80 53.39
CA MET A 1 -21.17 -42.47 51.92
C MET A 1 -20.57 -41.09 51.78
N ALA A 2 -19.28 -41.05 51.38
CA ALA A 2 -18.58 -39.77 51.19
C ALA A 2 -18.74 -39.29 49.74
N GLN A 3 -19.42 -38.17 49.54
CA GLN A 3 -19.51 -37.53 48.24
C GLN A 3 -18.19 -36.86 47.93
N LYS A 4 -17.53 -37.36 46.87
CA LYS A 4 -16.29 -36.81 46.30
C LYS A 4 -16.65 -35.55 45.57
N ALA A 5 -16.30 -34.38 46.11
CA ALA A 5 -16.44 -33.08 45.42
C ALA A 5 -15.63 -33.07 44.13
N ALA A 6 -16.29 -32.76 43.03
CA ALA A 6 -15.67 -32.57 41.73
C ALA A 6 -14.73 -31.32 41.77
N PRO A 7 -13.55 -31.35 41.10
CA PRO A 7 -12.66 -30.19 41.09
C PRO A 7 -13.30 -29.07 40.30
N ASN A 8 -13.40 -27.92 40.97
CA ASN A 8 -13.89 -26.65 40.41
C ASN A 8 -12.99 -26.26 39.20
N LYS A 9 -13.50 -26.38 37.98
CA LYS A 9 -12.86 -25.88 36.78
C LYS A 9 -12.91 -24.34 36.84
N LYS A 10 -11.86 -23.72 37.39
CA LYS A 10 -11.63 -22.27 37.15
C LYS A 10 -11.69 -22.06 35.63
N THR A 11 -12.60 -21.19 35.20
CA THR A 11 -12.71 -20.87 33.77
C THR A 11 -11.41 -20.23 33.33
N VAL A 12 -10.90 -20.62 32.17
CA VAL A 12 -9.61 -20.14 31.61
C VAL A 12 -9.55 -18.61 31.56
N THR A 13 -10.71 -17.96 31.51
CA THR A 13 -10.88 -16.50 31.51
C THR A 13 -10.52 -15.81 32.84
N GLU A 14 -10.44 -16.55 33.96
CA GLU A 14 -10.04 -16.02 35.28
C GLU A 14 -8.56 -16.17 35.59
N ASP A 15 -7.79 -16.84 34.68
CA ASP A 15 -6.34 -16.98 34.83
C ASP A 15 -5.66 -15.64 34.54
N PRO A 16 -4.91 -15.06 35.50
CA PRO A 16 -4.17 -13.80 35.27
C PRO A 16 -3.23 -13.87 34.06
N ARG A 17 -2.70 -15.04 33.76
CA ARG A 17 -1.84 -15.26 32.61
C ARG A 17 -2.63 -15.14 31.29
N TYR A 18 -3.88 -15.60 31.28
CA TYR A 18 -4.75 -15.44 30.12
C TYR A 18 -5.08 -13.96 29.88
N VAL A 19 -5.42 -13.22 30.92
CA VAL A 19 -5.71 -11.78 30.84
C VAL A 19 -4.49 -11.02 30.32
N GLN A 20 -3.30 -11.33 30.82
CA GLN A 20 -2.07 -10.70 30.37
C GLN A 20 -1.75 -11.03 28.89
N ALA A 21 -1.97 -12.29 28.47
CA ALA A 21 -1.80 -12.70 27.08
C ALA A 21 -2.79 -11.98 26.16
N LEU A 22 -4.06 -11.83 26.57
CA LEU A 22 -5.09 -11.10 25.83
C LEU A 22 -4.72 -9.62 25.66
N GLN A 23 -4.29 -8.96 26.73
CA GLN A 23 -3.86 -7.56 26.67
C GLN A 23 -2.66 -7.37 25.73
N SER A 24 -1.72 -8.33 25.75
CA SER A 24 -0.57 -8.31 24.82
C SER A 24 -1.03 -8.50 23.38
N TYR A 25 -1.98 -9.40 23.13
CA TYR A 25 -2.56 -9.63 21.81
C TYR A 25 -3.25 -8.38 21.27
N GLU A 26 -4.09 -7.72 22.07
CA GLU A 26 -4.77 -6.47 21.70
C GLU A 26 -3.77 -5.34 21.40
N SER A 27 -2.71 -5.22 22.21
CA SER A 27 -1.65 -4.24 21.98
C SER A 27 -0.91 -4.50 20.66
N GLY A 28 -0.66 -5.77 20.34
CA GLY A 28 -0.09 -6.19 19.08
C GLY A 28 -0.98 -5.83 17.88
N LEU A 29 -2.29 -6.09 17.97
CA LEU A 29 -3.24 -5.72 16.91
C LEU A 29 -3.29 -4.21 16.68
N ARG A 30 -3.31 -3.41 17.75
CA ARG A 30 -3.28 -1.95 17.64
C ARG A 30 -2.02 -1.45 16.95
N ALA A 31 -0.85 -1.99 17.32
CA ALA A 31 0.39 -1.65 16.68
C ALA A 31 0.42 -2.05 15.18
N MET A 32 -0.18 -3.19 14.81
CA MET A 32 -0.34 -3.58 13.41
C MET A 32 -1.25 -2.63 12.62
N GLN A 33 -2.37 -2.20 13.21
CA GLN A 33 -3.28 -1.22 12.58
C GLN A 33 -2.57 0.13 12.31
N GLU A 34 -1.61 0.47 13.16
CA GLU A 34 -0.76 1.65 12.99
C GLU A 34 0.46 1.39 12.08
N HIS A 35 0.53 0.23 11.38
CA HIS A 35 1.67 -0.22 10.57
C HIS A 35 3.02 -0.27 11.31
N LYS A 36 3.01 -0.35 12.65
CA LYS A 36 4.21 -0.44 13.50
C LYS A 36 4.56 -1.90 13.78
N PHE A 37 4.97 -2.64 12.75
CA PHE A 37 5.24 -4.07 12.82
C PHE A 37 6.40 -4.42 13.76
N ASP A 38 7.39 -3.52 13.89
CA ASP A 38 8.50 -3.62 14.85
C ASP A 38 8.02 -3.63 16.31
N LYS A 39 6.97 -2.85 16.61
CA LYS A 39 6.34 -2.81 17.93
C LYS A 39 5.31 -3.91 18.14
N ALA A 40 4.63 -4.34 17.08
CA ALA A 40 3.64 -5.41 17.14
C ALA A 40 4.27 -6.78 17.44
N LYS A 41 5.40 -7.09 16.79
CA LYS A 41 6.11 -8.37 16.91
C LYS A 41 6.37 -8.81 18.35
N PRO A 42 6.98 -8.00 19.24
CA PRO A 42 7.23 -8.39 20.63
C PRO A 42 5.95 -8.62 21.44
N HIS A 43 4.85 -7.95 21.11
CA HIS A 43 3.56 -8.17 21.76
C HIS A 43 3.01 -9.57 21.41
N PHE A 44 3.02 -9.97 20.16
CA PHE A 44 2.59 -11.32 19.77
C PHE A 44 3.51 -12.41 20.29
N GLN A 45 4.83 -12.16 20.38
CA GLN A 45 5.77 -13.10 20.99
C GLN A 45 5.42 -13.39 22.46
N LYS A 46 4.99 -12.41 23.22
CA LYS A 46 4.56 -12.62 24.62
C LYS A 46 3.34 -13.51 24.73
N VAL A 47 2.43 -13.47 23.74
CA VAL A 47 1.23 -14.31 23.72
C VAL A 47 1.58 -15.80 23.57
N LEU A 48 2.68 -16.15 22.91
CA LEU A 48 3.08 -17.55 22.69
C LEU A 48 3.37 -18.30 23.98
N SER A 49 3.68 -17.61 25.09
CA SER A 49 3.86 -18.19 26.42
C SER A 49 2.57 -18.26 27.26
N GLY A 50 1.44 -17.86 26.67
CA GLY A 50 0.14 -17.84 27.36
C GLY A 50 -0.51 -19.21 27.47
N PRO A 51 -1.59 -19.35 28.26
CA PRO A 51 -2.24 -20.63 28.54
C PRO A 51 -3.25 -21.06 27.48
N SER A 52 -3.63 -20.19 26.53
CA SER A 52 -4.67 -20.45 25.53
C SER A 52 -4.08 -20.81 24.19
N LYS A 53 -4.30 -22.07 23.76
CA LYS A 53 -3.87 -22.54 22.44
C LYS A 53 -4.47 -21.70 21.30
N GLU A 54 -5.75 -21.37 21.38
CA GLU A 54 -6.43 -20.56 20.35
C GLU A 54 -5.77 -19.19 20.19
N LEU A 55 -5.43 -18.54 21.30
CA LEU A 55 -4.79 -17.23 21.27
C LEU A 55 -3.34 -17.33 20.74
N ILE A 56 -2.63 -18.41 21.06
CA ILE A 56 -1.30 -18.71 20.53
C ILE A 56 -1.35 -18.91 19.02
N ASP A 57 -2.28 -19.72 18.52
CA ASP A 57 -2.43 -19.98 17.07
C ASP A 57 -2.69 -18.68 16.30
N ARG A 58 -3.60 -17.83 16.80
CA ARG A 58 -3.87 -16.50 16.21
C ARG A 58 -2.64 -15.58 16.26
N ALA A 59 -1.95 -15.51 17.39
CA ALA A 59 -0.75 -14.71 17.55
C ALA A 59 0.38 -15.16 16.63
N THR A 60 0.49 -16.46 16.38
CA THR A 60 1.49 -17.02 15.44
C THR A 60 1.27 -16.53 14.02
N VAL A 61 0.01 -16.46 13.56
CA VAL A 61 -0.32 -15.92 12.24
C VAL A 61 0.12 -14.45 12.14
N HIS A 62 -0.24 -13.63 13.14
CA HIS A 62 0.15 -12.21 13.15
C HIS A 62 1.65 -12.01 13.28
N LEU A 63 2.35 -12.87 14.03
CA LEU A 63 3.80 -12.87 14.14
C LEU A 63 4.48 -13.12 12.79
N ASN A 64 3.97 -14.06 12.01
CA ASN A 64 4.46 -14.33 10.66
C ASN A 64 4.26 -13.13 9.74
N ILE A 65 3.08 -12.50 9.80
CA ILE A 65 2.80 -11.26 9.04
C ILE A 65 3.79 -10.16 9.43
N CYS A 66 4.00 -9.92 10.75
CA CYS A 66 4.97 -8.93 11.20
C CYS A 66 6.38 -9.24 10.71
N SER A 67 6.79 -10.51 10.74
CA SER A 67 8.11 -10.93 10.26
C SER A 67 8.26 -10.70 8.76
N GLN A 68 7.27 -11.07 7.95
CA GLN A 68 7.27 -10.80 6.51
C GLN A 68 7.39 -9.31 6.19
N HIS A 69 6.70 -8.43 6.95
CA HIS A 69 6.83 -6.99 6.76
C HIS A 69 8.19 -6.44 7.18
N LEU A 70 8.80 -6.97 8.24
CA LEU A 70 10.11 -6.54 8.73
C LEU A 70 11.28 -7.07 7.90
N ASP A 71 11.11 -8.23 7.26
CA ASP A 71 12.13 -8.86 6.41
C ASP A 71 12.15 -8.27 4.98
N ARG A 72 11.20 -7.36 4.67
CA ARG A 72 11.16 -6.67 3.36
C ARG A 72 12.36 -5.75 3.18
N PRO A 73 12.89 -5.64 1.96
CA PRO A 73 13.97 -4.72 1.67
C PRO A 73 13.55 -3.28 2.03
N SER A 74 14.38 -2.59 2.79
CA SER A 74 14.20 -1.16 3.02
C SER A 74 14.66 -0.36 1.79
N ALA A 75 14.16 0.86 1.61
CA ALA A 75 14.57 1.73 0.51
C ALA A 75 16.09 1.92 0.41
N SER A 76 16.82 1.81 1.51
CA SER A 76 18.28 1.90 1.57
C SER A 76 19.04 0.67 1.03
N GLN A 77 18.33 -0.43 0.71
CA GLN A 77 18.93 -1.65 0.17
C GLN A 77 18.97 -1.68 -1.36
N PHE A 78 18.22 -0.80 -2.02
CA PHE A 78 18.23 -0.68 -3.47
C PHE A 78 19.42 0.19 -3.94
N LYS A 79 20.11 -0.25 -4.98
CA LYS A 79 21.26 0.46 -5.52
C LYS A 79 20.85 1.63 -6.42
N THR A 80 19.73 1.48 -7.12
CA THR A 80 19.17 2.50 -8.03
C THR A 80 17.70 2.73 -7.78
N SER A 81 17.16 3.85 -8.27
CA SER A 81 15.74 4.14 -8.22
C SER A 81 14.92 3.18 -9.07
N GLU A 82 15.49 2.71 -10.19
CA GLU A 82 14.87 1.73 -11.08
C GLU A 82 14.72 0.37 -10.36
N GLU A 83 15.77 -0.12 -9.70
CA GLU A 83 15.70 -1.37 -8.91
C GLU A 83 14.64 -1.26 -7.79
N HIS A 84 14.55 -0.09 -7.16
CA HIS A 84 13.52 0.17 -6.15
C HIS A 84 12.10 0.20 -6.75
N PHE A 85 11.94 0.77 -7.94
CA PHE A 85 10.69 0.79 -8.68
C PHE A 85 10.28 -0.62 -9.13
N ASP A 86 11.18 -1.41 -9.68
CA ASP A 86 10.93 -2.80 -10.07
C ASP A 86 10.43 -3.64 -8.88
N TYR A 87 10.99 -3.38 -7.70
CA TYR A 87 10.50 -4.02 -6.48
C TYR A 87 9.07 -3.57 -6.13
N ALA A 88 8.74 -2.28 -6.24
CA ALA A 88 7.38 -1.79 -6.02
C ALA A 88 6.38 -2.42 -7.01
N VAL A 89 6.75 -2.55 -8.28
CA VAL A 89 5.95 -3.24 -9.31
C VAL A 89 5.77 -4.71 -8.96
N SER A 90 6.82 -5.38 -8.47
CA SER A 90 6.69 -6.78 -8.04
C SER A 90 5.69 -6.97 -6.89
N LEU A 91 5.59 -5.99 -5.98
CA LEU A 91 4.59 -5.98 -4.92
C LEU A 91 3.17 -5.76 -5.47
N MET A 92 3.00 -4.90 -6.48
CA MET A 92 1.72 -4.74 -7.18
C MET A 92 1.27 -6.05 -7.81
N ASN A 93 2.16 -6.76 -8.49
CA ASN A 93 1.88 -8.02 -9.16
C ASN A 93 1.44 -9.14 -8.21
N VAL A 94 1.89 -9.13 -6.95
CA VAL A 94 1.44 -10.09 -5.93
C VAL A 94 0.25 -9.58 -5.11
N GLY A 95 -0.29 -8.40 -5.45
CA GLY A 95 -1.46 -7.80 -4.79
C GLY A 95 -1.14 -7.09 -3.46
N ASP A 96 0.13 -6.87 -3.13
CA ASP A 96 0.51 -6.14 -1.92
C ASP A 96 0.55 -4.63 -2.18
N TYR A 97 -0.62 -4.08 -2.46
CA TYR A 97 -0.78 -2.68 -2.84
C TYR A 97 -0.36 -1.69 -1.75
N VAL A 98 -0.49 -2.07 -0.48
CA VAL A 98 -0.09 -1.21 0.65
C VAL A 98 1.43 -1.03 0.66
N ALA A 99 2.19 -2.13 0.56
CA ALA A 99 3.64 -2.04 0.52
C ALA A 99 4.14 -1.39 -0.78
N ALA A 100 3.50 -1.69 -1.92
CA ALA A 100 3.82 -1.05 -3.20
C ALA A 100 3.71 0.48 -3.09
N ARG A 101 2.62 0.98 -2.50
CA ARG A 101 2.41 2.42 -2.27
C ARG A 101 3.52 3.03 -1.40
N GLU A 102 3.88 2.39 -0.30
CA GLU A 102 4.95 2.90 0.56
C GLU A 102 6.29 3.06 -0.19
N HIS A 103 6.60 2.15 -1.12
CA HIS A 103 7.80 2.22 -1.94
C HIS A 103 7.70 3.30 -3.01
N LEU A 104 6.57 3.41 -3.73
CA LEU A 104 6.34 4.45 -4.73
C LEU A 104 6.33 5.84 -4.11
N ASP A 105 5.73 6.02 -2.91
CA ASP A 105 5.71 7.28 -2.17
C ASP A 105 7.11 7.72 -1.73
N LYS A 106 8.01 6.79 -1.44
CA LYS A 106 9.42 7.10 -1.15
C LYS A 106 10.15 7.54 -2.41
N LEU A 107 9.91 6.87 -3.53
CA LEU A 107 10.53 7.20 -4.82
C LEU A 107 10.09 8.57 -5.33
N ILE A 108 8.78 8.88 -5.30
CA ILE A 108 8.28 10.17 -5.77
C ILE A 108 8.77 11.34 -4.91
N LYS A 109 8.96 11.13 -3.61
CA LYS A 109 9.57 12.15 -2.73
C LYS A 109 11.04 12.42 -3.05
N GLN A 110 11.78 11.42 -3.54
CA GLN A 110 13.17 11.57 -3.96
C GLN A 110 13.29 12.23 -5.33
N ASN A 111 12.41 11.86 -6.26
CA ASN A 111 12.37 12.43 -7.59
C ASN A 111 10.91 12.66 -8.04
N PRO A 112 10.36 13.88 -7.80
CA PRO A 112 8.99 14.21 -8.18
C PRO A 112 8.73 14.24 -9.70
N GLN A 113 9.78 14.26 -10.51
CA GLN A 113 9.71 14.29 -11.98
C GLN A 113 9.99 12.93 -12.64
N ALA A 114 10.07 11.86 -11.86
CA ALA A 114 10.23 10.52 -12.40
C ALA A 114 8.92 10.05 -13.02
N ASP A 115 8.78 10.20 -14.32
CA ASP A 115 7.59 9.87 -15.11
C ASP A 115 7.11 8.43 -14.87
N TYR A 116 8.04 7.47 -14.83
CA TYR A 116 7.74 6.05 -14.56
C TYR A 116 7.19 5.81 -13.15
N VAL A 117 7.61 6.60 -12.14
CA VAL A 117 7.08 6.48 -10.76
C VAL A 117 5.67 7.05 -10.67
N VAL A 118 5.44 8.20 -11.31
CA VAL A 118 4.11 8.82 -11.40
C VAL A 118 3.13 7.92 -12.13
N TYR A 119 3.59 7.27 -13.20
CA TYR A 119 2.83 6.27 -13.94
C TYR A 119 2.49 5.05 -13.08
N GLY A 120 3.47 4.53 -12.32
CA GLY A 120 3.26 3.42 -11.39
C GLY A 120 2.25 3.75 -10.28
N LEU A 121 2.23 5.01 -9.78
CA LEU A 121 1.20 5.47 -8.85
C LEU A 121 -0.18 5.48 -9.51
N ALA A 122 -0.29 5.94 -10.76
CA ALA A 122 -1.55 5.92 -11.50
C ALA A 122 -2.09 4.48 -11.66
N ALA A 123 -1.23 3.53 -12.02
CA ALA A 123 -1.57 2.12 -12.15
C ALA A 123 -2.03 1.53 -10.80
N LEU A 124 -1.30 1.79 -9.73
CA LEU A 124 -1.65 1.34 -8.37
C LEU A 124 -3.02 1.87 -7.93
N GLU A 125 -3.32 3.12 -8.20
CA GLU A 125 -4.58 3.73 -7.83
C GLU A 125 -5.73 3.19 -8.65
N CYS A 126 -5.52 2.90 -9.94
CA CYS A 126 -6.49 2.21 -10.77
C CYS A 126 -6.79 0.81 -10.23
N LEU A 127 -5.77 0.01 -9.88
CA LEU A 127 -5.92 -1.33 -9.32
C LEU A 127 -6.66 -1.32 -7.97
N THR A 128 -6.50 -0.25 -7.19
CA THR A 128 -7.15 -0.09 -5.88
C THR A 128 -8.50 0.64 -5.94
N GLY A 129 -8.97 1.01 -7.13
CA GLY A 129 -10.29 1.62 -7.36
C GLY A 129 -10.36 3.12 -7.08
N HIS A 130 -9.23 3.81 -6.94
CA HIS A 130 -9.15 5.26 -6.73
C HIS A 130 -9.10 5.98 -8.09
N VAL A 131 -10.20 5.97 -8.82
CA VAL A 131 -10.31 6.46 -10.22
C VAL A 131 -9.81 7.90 -10.39
N GLU A 132 -10.23 8.81 -9.51
CA GLU A 132 -9.86 10.23 -9.61
C GLU A 132 -8.35 10.47 -9.45
N ASP A 133 -7.74 9.78 -8.49
CA ASP A 133 -6.31 9.87 -8.26
C ASP A 133 -5.52 9.19 -9.39
N ALA A 134 -6.02 8.07 -9.91
CA ALA A 134 -5.42 7.37 -11.05
C ALA A 134 -5.36 8.26 -12.29
N LEU A 135 -6.49 8.91 -12.66
CA LEU A 135 -6.54 9.84 -13.80
C LEU A 135 -5.62 11.03 -13.60
N ARG A 136 -5.59 11.61 -12.40
CA ARG A 136 -4.72 12.73 -12.08
C ARG A 136 -3.24 12.39 -12.19
N HIS A 137 -2.81 11.23 -11.66
CA HIS A 137 -1.42 10.79 -11.79
C HIS A 137 -1.09 10.36 -13.22
N LEU A 138 -2.02 9.76 -13.94
CA LEU A 138 -1.79 9.44 -15.35
C LEU A 138 -1.60 10.71 -16.19
N ASP A 139 -2.45 11.74 -16.04
CA ASP A 139 -2.27 13.02 -16.71
C ASP A 139 -0.89 13.64 -16.40
N ALA A 140 -0.50 13.63 -15.13
CA ALA A 140 0.82 14.13 -14.72
C ALA A 140 1.97 13.33 -15.36
N ALA A 141 1.89 12.01 -15.42
CA ALA A 141 2.90 11.17 -16.06
C ALA A 141 2.99 11.44 -17.57
N LEU A 142 1.83 11.63 -18.25
CA LEU A 142 1.75 11.92 -19.68
C LEU A 142 2.28 13.31 -20.02
N ARG A 143 2.18 14.27 -19.11
CA ARG A 143 2.80 15.61 -19.26
C ARG A 143 4.33 15.52 -19.14
N LEU A 144 4.84 14.67 -18.23
CA LEU A 144 6.28 14.44 -18.10
C LEU A 144 6.85 13.67 -19.29
N ASN A 145 6.11 12.66 -19.75
CA ASN A 145 6.52 11.82 -20.88
C ASN A 145 5.32 11.44 -21.75
N PRO A 146 5.04 12.16 -22.84
CA PRO A 146 3.90 11.86 -23.73
C PRO A 146 3.94 10.46 -24.37
N GLN A 147 5.10 9.82 -24.44
CA GLN A 147 5.20 8.49 -25.03
C GLN A 147 4.56 7.40 -24.17
N LEU A 148 4.35 7.65 -22.87
CA LEU A 148 3.64 6.74 -21.99
C LEU A 148 2.18 6.47 -22.42
N ARG A 149 1.60 7.31 -23.30
CA ARG A 149 0.31 7.05 -23.93
C ARG A 149 0.26 5.71 -24.68
N PHE A 150 1.36 5.36 -25.35
CA PHE A 150 1.44 4.09 -26.08
C PHE A 150 1.46 2.89 -25.13
N GLN A 151 2.11 3.04 -23.99
CA GLN A 151 2.12 2.02 -22.94
C GLN A 151 0.74 1.89 -22.31
N ALA A 152 0.14 3.00 -21.87
CA ALA A 152 -1.14 3.03 -21.17
C ALA A 152 -2.31 2.44 -21.97
N ARG A 153 -2.27 2.54 -23.32
CA ARG A 153 -3.29 1.96 -24.21
C ARG A 153 -3.39 0.44 -24.12
N ASN A 154 -2.28 -0.23 -23.78
CA ASN A 154 -2.17 -1.68 -23.75
C ASN A 154 -1.91 -2.24 -22.36
N ASP A 155 -1.92 -1.38 -21.34
CA ASP A 155 -1.62 -1.75 -19.97
C ASP A 155 -2.90 -2.23 -19.27
N SER A 156 -2.91 -3.50 -18.89
CA SER A 156 -4.04 -4.14 -18.20
C SER A 156 -4.36 -3.51 -16.84
N ASP A 157 -3.41 -2.83 -16.22
CA ASP A 157 -3.59 -2.21 -14.92
C ASP A 157 -4.59 -1.05 -14.96
N PHE A 158 -4.84 -0.47 -16.17
CA PHE A 158 -5.85 0.56 -16.40
C PHE A 158 -7.19 0.03 -16.91
N GLN A 159 -7.42 -1.29 -16.89
CA GLN A 159 -8.66 -1.86 -17.40
C GLN A 159 -9.91 -1.31 -16.69
N ASN A 160 -9.81 -0.94 -15.42
CA ASN A 160 -10.90 -0.32 -14.66
C ASN A 160 -11.27 1.10 -15.14
N LEU A 161 -10.40 1.74 -15.93
CA LEU A 161 -10.62 3.05 -16.53
C LEU A 161 -11.04 2.99 -18.00
N ALA A 162 -11.10 1.81 -18.62
CA ALA A 162 -11.34 1.66 -20.05
C ALA A 162 -12.67 2.28 -20.52
N GLU A 163 -13.69 2.29 -19.67
CA GLU A 163 -15.00 2.88 -19.94
C GLU A 163 -15.11 4.35 -19.52
N ASP A 164 -14.09 4.93 -18.91
CA ASP A 164 -14.10 6.34 -18.49
C ASP A 164 -13.69 7.25 -19.69
N PRO A 165 -14.56 8.20 -20.12
CA PRO A 165 -14.26 9.07 -21.26
C PRO A 165 -12.98 9.89 -21.04
N ARG A 166 -12.69 10.29 -19.81
CA ARG A 166 -11.50 11.08 -19.46
C ARG A 166 -10.20 10.28 -19.70
N PHE A 167 -10.23 8.98 -19.47
CA PHE A 167 -9.10 8.09 -19.80
C PHE A 167 -8.85 8.08 -21.31
N THR A 168 -9.92 7.99 -22.11
CA THR A 168 -9.83 8.06 -23.58
C THR A 168 -9.26 9.41 -24.05
N GLU A 169 -9.71 10.52 -23.46
CA GLU A 169 -9.21 11.88 -23.78
C GLU A 169 -7.71 12.01 -23.45
N LEU A 170 -7.24 11.47 -22.34
CA LEU A 170 -5.83 11.46 -21.99
C LEU A 170 -4.96 10.67 -22.98
N LEU A 171 -5.49 9.54 -23.48
CA LEU A 171 -4.75 8.67 -24.40
C LEU A 171 -4.79 9.14 -25.86
N TYR A 172 -5.83 9.87 -26.26
CA TYR A 172 -6.09 10.33 -27.63
C TYR A 172 -6.46 11.83 -27.62
N PRO A 173 -5.53 12.72 -27.23
CA PRO A 173 -5.80 14.14 -27.23
C PRO A 173 -6.07 14.60 -28.65
N ASP A 174 -7.05 15.50 -28.81
CA ASP A 174 -7.31 16.16 -30.11
C ASP A 174 -6.07 16.92 -30.55
N PRO A 175 -5.61 16.76 -31.80
CA PRO A 175 -4.42 17.45 -32.30
C PRO A 175 -4.52 18.98 -32.30
N GLY A 176 -5.71 19.54 -32.09
CA GLY A 176 -5.98 20.98 -32.04
C GLY A 176 -5.99 21.62 -30.65
N ALA A 177 -6.09 20.81 -29.58
CA ALA A 177 -6.24 21.34 -28.21
C ALA A 177 -4.95 21.98 -27.65
N ASP A 178 -3.79 21.58 -28.17
CA ASP A 178 -2.49 22.11 -27.72
C ASP A 178 -2.15 23.48 -28.34
N LEU A 179 -2.94 23.99 -29.33
CA LEU A 179 -2.67 25.24 -30.01
C LEU A 179 -3.37 26.46 -29.41
N GLU A 180 -4.40 26.25 -28.56
CA GLU A 180 -5.16 27.39 -27.99
C GLU A 180 -4.56 27.94 -26.68
N SER A 181 -3.56 27.29 -26.09
CA SER A 181 -2.96 27.73 -24.83
C SER A 181 -1.76 28.68 -24.97
N THR A 182 -1.29 29.01 -26.21
CA THR A 182 -0.13 29.88 -26.45
C THR A 182 -0.48 31.30 -26.95
N ASP A 183 -1.74 31.58 -27.26
CA ASP A 183 -2.11 32.88 -27.91
C ASP A 183 -2.68 33.94 -26.96
N SER A 184 -2.64 33.76 -25.64
CA SER A 184 -3.17 34.76 -24.69
C SER A 184 -2.11 35.61 -23.95
N VAL A 185 -0.86 35.65 -24.43
CA VAL A 185 0.16 36.56 -23.87
C VAL A 185 0.74 37.43 -25.01
N GLY A 186 0.12 38.53 -25.29
CA GLY A 186 0.75 39.52 -26.16
C GLY A 186 -0.16 40.46 -26.89
N GLN A 187 -0.94 41.29 -26.18
CA GLN A 187 -1.38 42.59 -26.69
C GLN A 187 -1.93 43.45 -25.55
N GLU A 188 -1.06 44.11 -24.83
CA GLU A 188 -1.32 45.40 -24.18
C GLU A 188 0.02 46.12 -24.07
N GLU A 189 0.38 46.83 -25.12
CA GLU A 189 1.14 48.07 -25.03
C GLU A 189 1.04 48.79 -26.38
N SER A 190 0.26 49.83 -26.40
CA SER A 190 0.56 51.13 -27.05
C SER A 190 -0.71 51.96 -27.13
N ILE A 191 -0.89 52.90 -26.25
CA ILE A 191 -1.05 54.34 -26.56
C ILE A 191 -0.98 55.10 -25.26
#